data_6b715f9c65a19a6539a4725a47e1f668
#
_entry.id   6b715f9c65a19a6539a4725a47e1f668
#
_cell.length_a   1.000
_cell.length_b   1.000
_cell.length_c   1.000
_cell.angle_alpha   90.00
_cell.angle_beta   90.00
_cell.angle_gamma   90.00
#
_symmetry.space_group_name_H-M   'P 1'
#
loop_
_entity.id
_entity.type
_entity.pdbx_description
1 polymer ?
#
loop_
_entity_poly.entity_id
_entity_poly.type
_entity_poly.pdbx_seq_one_letter_code
_entity_poly.pdbx_strand_id
1 'polypeptide(L)'
;MPVRACLKTSALLTVIATMLTLASYSLTADAATRASQFKLANGLDIIVVPDRRAPVVTHMIWYRAGAADEPPGYSGIAHFLEHLMFKSTEKIAVGEFSKIISRLGGNDNAFTGHDVTAYFQRIAKDRLETVMGMEADRMVNLRLDIKEVLTERDVILEERRSRVENNPSAILDEQINAALYLSHPYGQPVIGWEHEIAKLSRENAFDFYKRFYAPNNAILVVTGDVEPEDVRALAEKTYGKIPSNADVMARPRQQEPAHRAPRRVDLKDPRAGKPSWHRSYIAPSYMTAKPGESEALDLLMKVVATGSTSRIYRKVVAEDKLASSAGGWYSGAARDSGKIALYAVPADNVTFVQIEAAIDAVLADIRANGITQAELDRAKKAYLAEYVYDSDNQASLARRYGWSLTVGRTVEDIEQWPDRIAKVTLEDMKAAAAKHLDIRSSVTGTLTPAKPDGAAPPSAPNRT
;
A
#
# COMPACT_ATOMS: atom_id res chain seq x y z
N MET A 1 -41.36 -73.29 17.16
CA MET A 1 -41.16 -72.18 16.26
C MET A 1 -40.76 -70.99 17.09
N PRO A 2 -39.52 -70.51 16.91
CA PRO A 2 -39.28 -69.15 16.60
C PRO A 2 -37.98 -68.98 15.71
N VAL A 3 -38.11 -68.46 14.47
CA VAL A 3 -36.98 -68.11 13.61
C VAL A 3 -37.36 -66.80 12.93
N ARG A 4 -37.43 -65.68 13.68
CA ARG A 4 -37.65 -64.35 13.10
C ARG A 4 -37.01 -63.16 13.86
N ALA A 5 -36.13 -63.41 14.87
CA ALA A 5 -35.55 -62.32 15.68
C ALA A 5 -34.07 -61.98 15.37
N CYS A 6 -33.37 -62.70 14.49
CA CYS A 6 -31.91 -62.56 14.34
C CYS A 6 -31.43 -61.69 13.13
N LEU A 7 -32.35 -61.23 12.24
CA LEU A 7 -31.98 -60.50 11.01
C LEU A 7 -32.09 -58.98 11.10
N LYS A 8 -32.65 -58.43 12.19
CA LYS A 8 -32.78 -56.96 12.36
C LYS A 8 -31.64 -56.29 13.15
N THR A 9 -30.87 -57.03 13.91
CA THR A 9 -29.74 -56.49 14.69
C THR A 9 -28.45 -56.36 13.91
N SER A 10 -28.23 -57.19 12.89
CA SER A 10 -27.01 -57.09 12.04
C SER A 10 -27.02 -55.89 11.07
N ALA A 11 -28.19 -55.48 10.60
CA ALA A 11 -28.30 -54.31 9.70
C ALA A 11 -28.08 -52.97 10.41
N LEU A 12 -28.45 -52.90 11.71
CA LEU A 12 -28.26 -51.66 12.50
C LEU A 12 -26.80 -51.43 12.91
N LEU A 13 -26.07 -52.52 13.20
CA LEU A 13 -24.63 -52.44 13.51
C LEU A 13 -23.77 -52.06 12.32
N THR A 14 -24.14 -52.48 11.08
CA THR A 14 -23.42 -52.15 9.87
C THR A 14 -23.62 -50.68 9.46
N VAL A 15 -24.81 -50.10 9.65
CA VAL A 15 -25.10 -48.70 9.38
C VAL A 15 -24.39 -47.76 10.36
N ILE A 16 -24.28 -48.15 11.65
CA ILE A 16 -23.57 -47.38 12.66
C ILE A 16 -22.03 -47.42 12.43
N ALA A 17 -21.49 -48.56 11.99
CA ALA A 17 -20.07 -48.69 11.63
C ALA A 17 -19.72 -47.88 10.38
N THR A 18 -20.62 -47.78 9.39
CA THR A 18 -20.40 -46.96 8.19
C THR A 18 -20.54 -45.45 8.45
N MET A 19 -21.37 -45.03 9.37
CA MET A 19 -21.45 -43.63 9.83
C MET A 19 -20.25 -43.20 10.68
N LEU A 20 -19.68 -44.09 11.47
CA LEU A 20 -18.47 -43.81 12.26
C LEU A 20 -17.20 -43.73 11.40
N THR A 21 -17.13 -44.43 10.26
CA THR A 21 -16.00 -44.31 9.34
C THR A 21 -16.08 -43.09 8.41
N LEU A 22 -17.26 -42.50 8.18
CA LEU A 22 -17.43 -41.24 7.46
C LEU A 22 -17.17 -40.00 8.33
N ALA A 23 -17.19 -40.13 9.65
CA ALA A 23 -16.87 -39.02 10.56
C ALA A 23 -15.35 -38.82 10.80
N SER A 24 -14.49 -39.67 10.24
CA SER A 24 -13.03 -39.60 10.39
C SER A 24 -12.30 -38.96 9.20
N TYR A 25 -13.01 -38.48 8.19
CA TYR A 25 -12.45 -37.48 7.30
C TYR A 25 -12.47 -36.15 8.06
N SER A 26 -11.58 -36.01 9.01
CA SER A 26 -11.13 -34.71 9.46
C SER A 26 -10.73 -33.97 8.21
N LEU A 27 -11.50 -32.96 7.81
CA LEU A 27 -10.99 -31.86 7.02
C LEU A 27 -9.75 -31.40 7.77
N THR A 28 -8.58 -31.83 7.33
CA THR A 28 -7.36 -31.12 7.61
C THR A 28 -7.64 -29.74 7.02
N ALA A 29 -8.04 -28.80 7.88
CA ALA A 29 -7.97 -27.40 7.56
C ALA A 29 -6.56 -27.24 7.00
N ASP A 30 -6.47 -26.86 5.73
CA ASP A 30 -5.21 -26.58 5.06
C ASP A 30 -4.52 -25.57 5.97
N ALA A 31 -3.49 -26.03 6.68
CA ALA A 31 -2.77 -25.18 7.63
C ALA A 31 -2.31 -24.00 6.80
N ALA A 32 -2.82 -22.82 7.11
CA ALA A 32 -2.49 -21.60 6.37
C ALA A 32 -1.00 -21.64 6.08
N THR A 33 -0.63 -21.64 4.82
CA THR A 33 0.75 -21.89 4.38
C THR A 33 1.63 -20.82 4.98
N ARG A 34 2.36 -21.15 6.03
CA ARG A 34 3.23 -20.20 6.74
C ARG A 34 4.40 -19.84 5.84
N ALA A 35 4.79 -18.58 5.89
CA ALA A 35 5.96 -18.11 5.16
C ALA A 35 7.23 -18.76 5.74
N SER A 36 8.09 -19.29 4.87
CA SER A 36 9.44 -19.70 5.24
C SER A 36 10.36 -18.49 5.12
N GLN A 37 11.22 -18.29 6.13
CA GLN A 37 12.16 -17.18 6.17
C GLN A 37 13.60 -17.69 6.22
N PHE A 38 14.47 -17.12 5.38
CA PHE A 38 15.89 -17.39 5.33
C PHE A 38 16.65 -16.06 5.30
N LYS A 39 17.94 -16.12 5.64
CA LYS A 39 18.88 -15.01 5.48
C LYS A 39 20.17 -15.52 4.88
N LEU A 40 20.60 -14.93 3.77
CA LEU A 40 21.88 -15.26 3.16
C LEU A 40 23.05 -14.64 3.95
N ALA A 41 24.25 -15.18 3.73
CA ALA A 41 25.48 -14.69 4.37
C ALA A 41 25.78 -13.21 4.07
N ASN A 42 25.36 -12.72 2.90
CA ASN A 42 25.48 -11.31 2.49
C ASN A 42 24.37 -10.41 3.02
N GLY A 43 23.47 -10.93 3.86
CA GLY A 43 22.43 -10.17 4.54
C GLY A 43 21.12 -10.06 3.80
N LEU A 44 20.94 -10.67 2.61
CA LEU A 44 19.66 -10.72 1.92
C LEU A 44 18.63 -11.52 2.73
N ASP A 45 17.51 -10.90 3.07
CA ASP A 45 16.36 -11.58 3.66
C ASP A 45 15.52 -12.23 2.55
N ILE A 46 15.07 -13.47 2.75
CA ILE A 46 14.28 -14.24 1.78
C ILE A 46 13.01 -14.72 2.46
N ILE A 47 11.87 -14.46 1.82
CA ILE A 47 10.55 -14.94 2.25
C ILE A 47 9.97 -15.78 1.12
N VAL A 48 9.55 -16.99 1.45
CA VAL A 48 8.92 -17.91 0.51
C VAL A 48 7.55 -18.30 1.02
N VAL A 49 6.52 -18.08 0.20
CA VAL A 49 5.15 -18.49 0.50
C VAL A 49 4.68 -19.45 -0.60
N PRO A 50 4.74 -20.77 -0.37
CA PRO A 50 4.30 -21.76 -1.35
C PRO A 50 2.80 -21.64 -1.65
N ASP A 51 2.46 -21.64 -2.94
CA ASP A 51 1.08 -21.69 -3.44
C ASP A 51 1.04 -22.50 -4.73
N ARG A 52 0.66 -23.77 -4.64
CA ARG A 52 0.73 -24.74 -5.74
C ARG A 52 -0.53 -24.78 -6.61
N ARG A 53 -1.44 -23.83 -6.47
CA ARG A 53 -2.71 -23.79 -7.24
C ARG A 53 -2.51 -23.55 -8.74
N ALA A 54 -1.40 -22.96 -9.15
CA ALA A 54 -1.05 -22.74 -10.55
C ALA A 54 0.49 -22.82 -10.72
N PRO A 55 1.01 -23.30 -11.88
CA PRO A 55 2.44 -23.48 -12.11
C PRO A 55 3.16 -22.14 -12.41
N VAL A 56 2.88 -21.11 -11.63
CA VAL A 56 3.42 -19.76 -11.76
C VAL A 56 4.00 -19.29 -10.43
N VAL A 57 4.92 -18.36 -10.53
CA VAL A 57 5.54 -17.71 -9.37
C VAL A 57 5.49 -16.20 -9.53
N THR A 58 5.36 -15.50 -8.41
CA THR A 58 5.60 -14.08 -8.29
C THR A 58 6.91 -13.90 -7.54
N HIS A 59 7.90 -13.37 -8.22
CA HIS A 59 9.18 -12.97 -7.66
C HIS A 59 9.15 -11.46 -7.42
N MET A 60 9.54 -10.99 -6.22
CA MET A 60 9.64 -9.58 -5.88
C MET A 60 10.93 -9.30 -5.13
N ILE A 61 11.71 -8.33 -5.58
CA ILE A 61 12.82 -7.77 -4.83
C ILE A 61 12.44 -6.40 -4.30
N TRP A 62 12.59 -6.20 -3.00
CA TRP A 62 12.23 -5.01 -2.26
C TRP A 62 13.48 -4.36 -1.69
N TYR A 63 13.66 -3.07 -1.94
CA TYR A 63 14.72 -2.28 -1.34
C TYR A 63 14.15 -1.41 -0.23
N ARG A 64 14.86 -1.38 0.90
CA ARG A 64 14.56 -0.48 2.02
C ARG A 64 15.06 0.93 1.67
N ALA A 65 14.47 1.52 0.65
CA ALA A 65 14.74 2.88 0.17
C ALA A 65 13.56 3.39 -0.64
N GLY A 66 13.21 4.65 -0.48
CA GLY A 66 12.13 5.31 -1.22
C GLY A 66 12.26 6.82 -1.15
N ALA A 67 11.19 7.53 -1.50
CA ALA A 67 11.21 8.99 -1.58
C ALA A 67 11.59 9.68 -0.26
N ALA A 68 11.30 9.06 0.88
CA ALA A 68 11.69 9.63 2.17
C ALA A 68 13.18 9.48 2.53
N ASP A 69 13.96 8.79 1.70
CA ASP A 69 15.42 8.63 1.86
C ASP A 69 16.21 9.53 0.91
N GLU A 70 15.53 10.37 0.14
CA GLU A 70 16.11 11.30 -0.82
C GLU A 70 16.85 12.44 -0.12
N PRO A 71 18.02 12.85 -0.63
CA PRO A 71 18.69 14.04 -0.11
C PRO A 71 17.85 15.29 -0.40
N PRO A 72 17.87 16.30 0.48
CA PRO A 72 17.22 17.58 0.20
C PRO A 72 17.68 18.20 -1.13
N GLY A 73 16.73 18.66 -1.94
CA GLY A 73 17.00 19.24 -3.25
C GLY A 73 17.07 18.25 -4.42
N TYR A 74 16.81 16.94 -4.13
CA TYR A 74 16.85 15.87 -5.12
C TYR A 74 15.58 15.01 -5.08
N SER A 75 14.43 15.63 -4.79
CA SER A 75 13.17 14.88 -4.76
C SER A 75 12.86 14.23 -6.11
N GLY A 76 12.32 13.01 -6.02
CA GLY A 76 12.06 12.17 -7.19
C GLY A 76 13.23 11.29 -7.62
N ILE A 77 14.40 11.35 -6.95
CA ILE A 77 15.54 10.53 -7.34
C ILE A 77 15.28 9.02 -7.15
N ALA A 78 14.50 8.62 -6.15
CA ALA A 78 14.13 7.22 -5.93
C ALA A 78 13.24 6.71 -7.08
N HIS A 79 12.25 7.47 -7.49
CA HIS A 79 11.38 7.16 -8.63
C HIS A 79 12.14 7.22 -9.96
N PHE A 80 13.02 8.21 -10.12
CA PHE A 80 13.91 8.30 -11.29
C PHE A 80 14.79 7.06 -11.42
N LEU A 81 15.40 6.60 -10.33
CA LEU A 81 16.19 5.39 -10.35
C LEU A 81 15.33 4.16 -10.66
N GLU A 82 14.10 4.07 -10.17
CA GLU A 82 13.17 3.01 -10.56
C GLU A 82 13.07 2.88 -12.08
N HIS A 83 12.83 3.97 -12.80
CA HIS A 83 12.78 3.99 -14.26
C HIS A 83 14.12 3.59 -14.90
N LEU A 84 15.22 4.12 -14.37
CA LEU A 84 16.55 3.83 -14.89
C LEU A 84 16.97 2.37 -14.70
N MET A 85 16.42 1.67 -13.72
CA MET A 85 16.65 0.23 -13.52
C MET A 85 16.12 -0.65 -14.67
N PHE A 86 15.25 -0.14 -15.54
CA PHE A 86 14.79 -0.82 -16.76
C PHE A 86 15.68 -0.55 -17.97
N LYS A 87 16.78 0.21 -17.80
CA LYS A 87 17.76 0.46 -18.86
C LYS A 87 18.73 -0.71 -18.98
N SER A 88 20.00 -0.45 -19.29
CA SER A 88 20.97 -1.52 -19.51
C SER A 88 21.70 -1.94 -18.23
N THR A 89 22.15 -3.18 -18.24
CA THR A 89 23.12 -3.72 -17.29
C THR A 89 24.37 -4.18 -18.05
N GLU A 90 25.30 -4.82 -17.38
CA GLU A 90 26.45 -5.44 -18.06
C GLU A 90 26.03 -6.55 -19.03
N LYS A 91 24.95 -7.28 -18.72
CA LYS A 91 24.53 -8.46 -19.48
C LYS A 91 23.29 -8.24 -20.31
N ILE A 92 22.49 -7.20 -20.03
CA ILE A 92 21.19 -6.96 -20.63
C ILE A 92 21.21 -5.60 -21.29
N ALA A 93 20.95 -5.55 -22.60
CA ALA A 93 20.86 -4.31 -23.34
C ALA A 93 19.59 -3.52 -22.99
N VAL A 94 19.56 -2.22 -23.35
CA VAL A 94 18.44 -1.32 -23.10
C VAL A 94 17.13 -1.89 -23.64
N GLY A 95 16.09 -1.91 -22.78
CA GLY A 95 14.75 -2.39 -23.12
C GLY A 95 14.62 -3.90 -23.36
N GLU A 96 15.70 -4.67 -23.20
CA GLU A 96 15.64 -6.12 -23.35
C GLU A 96 15.13 -6.84 -22.11
N PHE A 97 15.23 -6.24 -20.91
CA PHE A 97 14.76 -6.87 -19.68
C PHE A 97 13.28 -7.29 -19.79
N SER A 98 12.38 -6.33 -20.00
CA SER A 98 10.94 -6.60 -20.13
C SER A 98 10.58 -7.42 -21.37
N LYS A 99 11.34 -7.27 -22.47
CA LYS A 99 11.17 -8.13 -23.67
C LYS A 99 11.52 -9.59 -23.39
N ILE A 100 12.58 -9.85 -22.60
CA ILE A 100 12.93 -11.22 -22.19
C ILE A 100 11.80 -11.79 -21.34
N ILE A 101 11.33 -11.07 -20.32
CA ILE A 101 10.22 -11.50 -19.46
C ILE A 101 8.97 -11.80 -20.31
N SER A 102 8.61 -10.89 -21.21
CA SER A 102 7.46 -11.08 -22.11
C SER A 102 7.58 -12.30 -23.02
N ARG A 103 8.76 -12.53 -23.64
CA ARG A 103 9.05 -13.73 -24.44
C ARG A 103 8.94 -15.03 -23.64
N LEU A 104 9.22 -14.97 -22.34
CA LEU A 104 9.06 -16.10 -21.41
C LEU A 104 7.61 -16.26 -20.91
N GLY A 105 6.66 -15.47 -21.43
CA GLY A 105 5.24 -15.52 -21.05
C GLY A 105 4.92 -14.85 -19.72
N GLY A 106 5.83 -14.05 -19.19
CA GLY A 106 5.67 -13.31 -17.94
C GLY A 106 5.31 -11.84 -18.14
N ASN A 107 5.16 -11.15 -17.04
CA ASN A 107 5.06 -9.70 -16.96
C ASN A 107 5.94 -9.18 -15.83
N ASP A 108 6.44 -7.97 -15.98
CA ASP A 108 7.26 -7.27 -15.00
C ASP A 108 6.75 -5.85 -14.79
N ASN A 109 7.04 -5.30 -13.61
CA ASN A 109 6.81 -3.90 -13.29
C ASN A 109 7.58 -3.53 -12.01
N ALA A 110 7.47 -2.25 -11.60
CA ALA A 110 8.03 -1.73 -10.37
C ALA A 110 7.11 -0.69 -9.74
N PHE A 111 7.44 -0.27 -8.54
CA PHE A 111 6.83 0.90 -7.90
C PHE A 111 7.73 1.47 -6.83
N THR A 112 7.65 2.77 -6.64
CA THR A 112 8.30 3.52 -5.55
C THR A 112 7.24 4.09 -4.61
N GLY A 113 7.49 3.97 -3.31
CA GLY A 113 6.76 4.65 -2.25
C GLY A 113 7.71 5.54 -1.44
N HIS A 114 7.22 6.07 -0.32
CA HIS A 114 8.10 6.85 0.56
C HIS A 114 9.17 6.00 1.23
N ASP A 115 8.86 4.74 1.57
CA ASP A 115 9.74 3.86 2.35
C ASP A 115 10.39 2.75 1.54
N VAL A 116 9.91 2.49 0.35
CA VAL A 116 10.21 1.28 -0.41
C VAL A 116 10.36 1.58 -1.90
N THR A 117 11.20 0.81 -2.57
CA THR A 117 11.16 0.61 -4.02
C THR A 117 11.17 -0.88 -4.27
N ALA A 118 10.29 -1.39 -5.13
CA ALA A 118 10.18 -2.82 -5.40
C ALA A 118 10.03 -3.10 -6.88
N TYR A 119 10.63 -4.20 -7.31
CA TYR A 119 10.56 -4.74 -8.67
C TYR A 119 9.97 -6.13 -8.62
N PHE A 120 9.11 -6.46 -9.55
CA PHE A 120 8.44 -7.75 -9.54
C PHE A 120 8.25 -8.33 -10.93
N GLN A 121 8.25 -9.67 -10.97
CA GLN A 121 7.92 -10.45 -12.15
C GLN A 121 6.94 -11.56 -11.75
N ARG A 122 5.97 -11.79 -12.61
CA ARG A 122 5.12 -12.98 -12.55
C ARG A 122 5.44 -13.85 -13.75
N ILE A 123 5.82 -15.11 -13.52
CA ILE A 123 6.39 -15.97 -14.55
C ILE A 123 6.10 -17.46 -14.26
N ALA A 124 6.24 -18.33 -15.27
CA ALA A 124 6.20 -19.77 -15.08
C ALA A 124 7.35 -20.21 -14.14
N LYS A 125 7.08 -21.18 -13.25
CA LYS A 125 8.01 -21.59 -12.18
C LYS A 125 9.38 -22.05 -12.68
N ASP A 126 9.43 -22.69 -13.86
CA ASP A 126 10.67 -23.16 -14.48
C ASP A 126 11.56 -22.05 -15.01
N ARG A 127 11.10 -20.79 -14.98
CA ARG A 127 11.83 -19.57 -15.39
C ARG A 127 12.36 -18.76 -14.20
N LEU A 128 12.06 -19.17 -12.97
CA LEU A 128 12.43 -18.42 -11.78
C LEU A 128 13.95 -18.17 -11.69
N GLU A 129 14.80 -19.15 -11.97
CA GLU A 129 16.24 -19.01 -11.97
C GLU A 129 16.73 -17.92 -12.94
N THR A 130 16.14 -17.87 -14.13
CA THR A 130 16.46 -16.85 -15.15
C THR A 130 16.16 -15.45 -14.62
N VAL A 131 14.96 -15.27 -14.04
CA VAL A 131 14.54 -13.98 -13.49
C VAL A 131 15.41 -13.55 -12.31
N MET A 132 15.70 -14.46 -11.40
CA MET A 132 16.58 -14.18 -10.25
C MET A 132 17.99 -13.78 -10.71
N GLY A 133 18.49 -14.42 -11.78
CA GLY A 133 19.78 -14.05 -12.39
C GLY A 133 19.78 -12.66 -13.02
N MET A 134 18.70 -12.29 -13.69
CA MET A 134 18.53 -10.95 -14.28
C MET A 134 18.41 -9.86 -13.21
N GLU A 135 17.64 -10.12 -12.16
CA GLU A 135 17.50 -9.20 -11.03
C GLU A 135 18.80 -9.04 -10.22
N ALA A 136 19.52 -10.14 -10.01
CA ALA A 136 20.83 -10.11 -9.35
C ALA A 136 21.84 -9.30 -10.17
N ASP A 137 21.78 -9.37 -11.51
CA ASP A 137 22.63 -8.57 -12.39
C ASP A 137 22.30 -7.08 -12.27
N ARG A 138 21.03 -6.68 -12.36
CA ARG A 138 20.66 -5.25 -12.26
C ARG A 138 20.83 -4.67 -10.86
N MET A 139 20.88 -5.50 -9.81
CA MET A 139 21.18 -5.03 -8.45
C MET A 139 22.58 -4.41 -8.33
N VAL A 140 23.55 -4.83 -9.16
CA VAL A 140 24.96 -4.41 -9.00
C VAL A 140 25.64 -3.94 -10.29
N ASN A 141 25.09 -4.27 -11.45
CA ASN A 141 25.73 -4.03 -12.75
C ASN A 141 24.95 -3.06 -13.64
N LEU A 142 24.16 -2.18 -13.03
CA LEU A 142 23.40 -1.14 -13.77
C LEU A 142 24.38 -0.26 -14.57
N ARG A 143 24.07 -0.08 -15.85
CA ARG A 143 24.78 0.82 -16.75
C ARG A 143 23.84 1.91 -17.23
N LEU A 144 24.24 3.14 -17.05
CA LEU A 144 23.45 4.31 -17.43
C LEU A 144 24.25 5.13 -18.45
N ASP A 145 23.82 5.12 -19.67
CA ASP A 145 24.28 6.08 -20.68
C ASP A 145 23.68 7.47 -20.40
N ILE A 146 24.45 8.54 -20.58
CA ILE A 146 24.02 9.90 -20.27
C ILE A 146 22.81 10.32 -21.11
N LYS A 147 22.74 9.89 -22.36
CA LYS A 147 21.63 10.19 -23.26
C LYS A 147 20.35 9.52 -22.79
N GLU A 148 20.43 8.26 -22.31
CA GLU A 148 19.29 7.52 -21.79
C GLU A 148 18.77 8.16 -20.51
N VAL A 149 19.68 8.59 -19.61
CA VAL A 149 19.34 9.28 -18.38
C VAL A 149 18.58 10.59 -18.66
N LEU A 150 19.06 11.39 -19.60
CA LEU A 150 18.41 12.64 -19.97
C LEU A 150 17.03 12.38 -20.61
N THR A 151 16.94 11.41 -21.51
CA THR A 151 15.65 11.02 -22.10
C THR A 151 14.66 10.55 -21.04
N GLU A 152 15.10 9.73 -20.09
CA GLU A 152 14.21 9.23 -19.05
C GLU A 152 13.77 10.31 -18.06
N ARG A 153 14.63 11.28 -17.79
CA ARG A 153 14.26 12.48 -17.01
C ARG A 153 13.10 13.25 -17.67
N ASP A 154 13.16 13.41 -18.99
CA ASP A 154 12.08 14.06 -19.74
C ASP A 154 10.78 13.23 -19.71
N VAL A 155 10.88 11.90 -19.74
CA VAL A 155 9.73 10.99 -19.55
C VAL A 155 9.08 11.22 -18.19
N ILE A 156 9.84 11.31 -17.10
CA ILE A 156 9.30 11.55 -15.76
C ILE A 156 8.69 12.95 -15.63
N LEU A 157 9.28 13.96 -16.24
CA LEU A 157 8.69 15.30 -16.29
C LEU A 157 7.33 15.28 -17.01
N GLU A 158 7.20 14.51 -18.09
CA GLU A 158 5.93 14.34 -18.79
C GLU A 158 4.92 13.52 -17.98
N GLU A 159 5.39 12.47 -17.29
CA GLU A 159 4.56 11.70 -16.34
C GLU A 159 4.02 12.60 -15.23
N ARG A 160 4.87 13.47 -14.65
CA ARG A 160 4.44 14.43 -13.64
C ARG A 160 3.39 15.38 -14.20
N ARG A 161 3.60 15.92 -15.41
CA ARG A 161 2.59 16.77 -16.07
C ARG A 161 1.26 16.05 -16.21
N SER A 162 1.29 14.81 -16.68
CA SER A 162 0.08 14.00 -16.89
C SER A 162 -0.62 13.66 -15.59
N ARG A 163 0.13 13.24 -14.56
CA ARG A 163 -0.45 12.73 -13.30
C ARG A 163 -0.79 13.83 -12.31
N VAL A 164 -0.01 14.91 -12.27
CA VAL A 164 -0.14 15.97 -11.27
C VAL A 164 -0.56 17.29 -11.91
N GLU A 165 0.25 17.90 -12.79
CA GLU A 165 0.05 19.26 -13.25
C GLU A 165 -1.27 19.43 -14.04
N ASN A 166 -1.68 18.41 -14.77
CA ASN A 166 -2.94 18.40 -15.52
C ASN A 166 -4.15 17.90 -14.72
N ASN A 167 -3.97 17.58 -13.43
CA ASN A 167 -5.02 17.04 -12.57
C ASN A 167 -5.20 17.90 -11.31
N PRO A 168 -6.20 18.78 -11.25
CA PRO A 168 -6.43 19.65 -10.10
C PRO A 168 -6.60 18.92 -8.77
N SER A 169 -7.18 17.70 -8.78
CA SER A 169 -7.30 16.90 -7.57
C SER A 169 -5.94 16.41 -7.07
N ALA A 170 -5.04 16.01 -7.98
CA ALA A 170 -3.70 15.58 -7.61
C ALA A 170 -2.85 16.77 -7.11
N ILE A 171 -3.02 17.96 -7.69
CA ILE A 171 -2.39 19.19 -7.17
C ILE A 171 -2.87 19.46 -5.75
N LEU A 172 -4.18 19.38 -5.49
CA LEU A 172 -4.71 19.57 -4.14
C LEU A 172 -4.15 18.54 -3.16
N ASP A 173 -4.11 17.26 -3.54
CA ASP A 173 -3.59 16.17 -2.67
C ASP A 173 -2.10 16.37 -2.36
N GLU A 174 -1.30 16.82 -3.33
CA GLU A 174 0.11 17.16 -3.14
C GLU A 174 0.27 18.31 -2.14
N GLN A 175 -0.52 19.37 -2.29
CA GLN A 175 -0.49 20.53 -1.39
C GLN A 175 -0.99 20.18 0.01
N ILE A 176 -2.00 19.32 0.15
CA ILE A 176 -2.47 18.80 1.44
C ILE A 176 -1.36 18.01 2.13
N ASN A 177 -0.67 17.12 1.40
CA ASN A 177 0.43 16.32 1.95
C ASN A 177 1.60 17.23 2.39
N ALA A 178 2.00 18.18 1.57
CA ALA A 178 3.04 19.15 1.90
C ALA A 178 2.67 19.99 3.14
N ALA A 179 1.40 20.36 3.27
CA ALA A 179 0.90 21.07 4.44
C ALA A 179 0.72 20.15 5.66
N LEU A 180 0.51 18.85 5.48
CA LEU A 180 0.31 17.89 6.57
C LEU A 180 1.60 17.64 7.34
N TYR A 181 2.74 17.58 6.67
CA TYR A 181 4.04 17.35 7.29
C TYR A 181 4.85 18.64 7.36
N LEU A 182 5.20 19.10 8.56
CA LEU A 182 5.98 20.30 8.77
C LEU A 182 7.47 20.08 8.56
N SER A 183 7.94 18.88 8.82
CA SER A 183 9.37 18.54 8.77
C SER A 183 9.64 17.16 8.17
N HIS A 184 8.70 16.24 8.30
CA HIS A 184 8.92 14.86 7.87
C HIS A 184 8.93 14.73 6.33
N PRO A 185 9.84 13.95 5.74
CA PRO A 185 9.95 13.80 4.28
C PRO A 185 8.72 13.17 3.59
N TYR A 186 7.77 12.63 4.32
CA TYR A 186 6.48 12.20 3.74
C TYR A 186 5.65 13.35 3.15
N GLY A 187 5.98 14.60 3.44
CA GLY A 187 5.40 15.76 2.79
C GLY A 187 5.88 15.98 1.35
N GLN A 188 6.94 15.31 0.92
CA GLN A 188 7.44 15.39 -0.44
C GLN A 188 6.70 14.43 -1.37
N PRO A 189 6.38 14.82 -2.62
CA PRO A 189 5.78 13.91 -3.58
C PRO A 189 6.77 12.82 -4.00
N VAL A 190 6.29 11.58 -4.11
CA VAL A 190 7.14 10.45 -4.53
C VAL A 190 7.71 10.65 -5.93
N ILE A 191 6.93 11.25 -6.83
CA ILE A 191 7.41 11.58 -8.19
C ILE A 191 8.46 12.70 -8.19
N GLY A 192 8.56 13.47 -7.10
CA GLY A 192 9.45 14.62 -6.97
C GLY A 192 8.82 15.95 -7.40
N TRP A 193 9.42 17.06 -6.96
CA TRP A 193 9.07 18.42 -7.42
C TRP A 193 9.63 18.67 -8.82
N GLU A 194 8.87 19.28 -9.74
CA GLU A 194 9.28 19.51 -11.14
C GLU A 194 10.66 20.16 -11.24
N HIS A 195 10.90 21.23 -10.46
CA HIS A 195 12.14 22.00 -10.51
C HIS A 195 13.37 21.23 -9.97
N GLU A 196 13.16 20.19 -9.17
CA GLU A 196 14.22 19.30 -8.69
C GLU A 196 14.45 18.16 -9.67
N ILE A 197 13.38 17.52 -10.19
CA ILE A 197 13.48 16.50 -11.25
C ILE A 197 14.27 17.03 -12.45
N ALA A 198 14.01 18.26 -12.88
CA ALA A 198 14.70 18.90 -14.03
C ALA A 198 16.23 19.00 -13.85
N LYS A 199 16.74 18.88 -12.62
CA LYS A 199 18.17 18.95 -12.29
C LYS A 199 18.80 17.60 -12.02
N LEU A 200 18.02 16.53 -11.92
CA LEU A 200 18.55 15.19 -11.62
C LEU A 200 19.53 14.76 -12.71
N SER A 201 20.66 14.24 -12.27
CA SER A 201 21.76 13.80 -13.13
C SER A 201 22.01 12.31 -13.02
N ARG A 202 22.85 11.82 -13.92
CA ARG A 202 23.37 10.45 -13.88
C ARG A 202 24.12 10.16 -12.58
N GLU A 203 24.92 11.09 -12.12
CA GLU A 203 25.70 10.98 -10.89
C GLU A 203 24.78 10.85 -9.66
N ASN A 204 23.74 11.68 -9.59
CA ASN A 204 22.75 11.59 -8.51
C ASN A 204 22.07 10.21 -8.48
N ALA A 205 21.70 9.67 -9.65
CA ALA A 205 21.11 8.34 -9.76
C ALA A 205 22.08 7.24 -9.30
N PHE A 206 23.36 7.30 -9.71
CA PHE A 206 24.37 6.33 -9.27
C PHE A 206 24.69 6.44 -7.78
N ASP A 207 24.70 7.64 -7.21
CA ASP A 207 24.94 7.82 -5.77
C ASP A 207 23.82 7.18 -4.96
N PHE A 208 22.55 7.38 -5.35
CA PHE A 208 21.41 6.74 -4.72
C PHE A 208 21.42 5.21 -4.91
N TYR A 209 21.72 4.73 -6.13
CA TYR A 209 21.85 3.31 -6.44
C TYR A 209 22.92 2.64 -5.57
N LYS A 210 24.15 3.16 -5.57
CA LYS A 210 25.27 2.61 -4.80
C LYS A 210 24.99 2.59 -3.30
N ARG A 211 24.24 3.57 -2.81
CA ARG A 211 23.93 3.70 -1.39
C ARG A 211 22.91 2.66 -0.92
N PHE A 212 21.91 2.37 -1.72
CA PHE A 212 20.72 1.65 -1.25
C PHE A 212 20.51 0.28 -1.91
N TYR A 213 21.03 0.04 -3.12
CA TYR A 213 20.80 -1.20 -3.85
C TYR A 213 21.90 -2.23 -3.52
N ALA A 214 21.63 -3.02 -2.49
CA ALA A 214 22.54 -4.04 -2.01
C ALA A 214 21.74 -5.17 -1.34
N PRO A 215 22.29 -6.41 -1.29
CA PRO A 215 21.62 -7.55 -0.67
C PRO A 215 21.19 -7.29 0.78
N ASN A 216 22.06 -6.71 1.59
CA ASN A 216 21.78 -6.42 3.00
C ASN A 216 20.79 -5.26 3.24
N ASN A 217 20.34 -4.58 2.19
CA ASN A 217 19.24 -3.60 2.20
C ASN A 217 18.00 -4.10 1.45
N ALA A 218 17.99 -5.36 1.03
CA ALA A 218 16.93 -5.92 0.20
C ALA A 218 16.21 -7.08 0.89
N ILE A 219 14.98 -7.34 0.43
CA ILE A 219 14.16 -8.49 0.80
C ILE A 219 13.69 -9.14 -0.49
N LEU A 220 13.99 -10.42 -0.66
CA LEU A 220 13.43 -11.24 -1.72
C LEU A 220 12.15 -11.91 -1.22
N VAL A 221 11.05 -11.71 -1.91
CA VAL A 221 9.79 -12.40 -1.66
C VAL A 221 9.42 -13.23 -2.88
N VAL A 222 9.23 -14.54 -2.69
CA VAL A 222 8.77 -15.45 -3.74
C VAL A 222 7.49 -16.14 -3.28
N THR A 223 6.43 -15.99 -4.07
CA THR A 223 5.15 -16.67 -3.80
C THR A 223 4.74 -17.48 -5.04
N GLY A 224 4.21 -18.69 -4.83
CA GLY A 224 3.75 -19.51 -5.94
C GLY A 224 4.15 -20.97 -5.84
N ASP A 225 4.19 -21.68 -6.98
CA ASP A 225 4.49 -23.10 -7.06
C ASP A 225 5.99 -23.36 -6.90
N VAL A 226 6.48 -23.25 -5.66
CA VAL A 226 7.89 -23.42 -5.30
C VAL A 226 8.04 -24.14 -3.97
N GLU A 227 9.19 -24.80 -3.80
CA GLU A 227 9.67 -25.30 -2.52
C GLU A 227 10.61 -24.27 -1.87
N PRO A 228 10.48 -23.99 -0.57
CA PRO A 228 11.30 -22.98 0.11
C PRO A 228 12.81 -23.21 -0.03
N GLU A 229 13.29 -24.45 0.11
CA GLU A 229 14.71 -24.77 0.01
C GLU A 229 15.24 -24.63 -1.43
N ASP A 230 14.43 -24.89 -2.45
CA ASP A 230 14.80 -24.68 -3.85
C ASP A 230 14.98 -23.18 -4.12
N VAL A 231 14.08 -22.33 -3.63
CA VAL A 231 14.22 -20.87 -3.75
C VAL A 231 15.47 -20.38 -3.02
N ARG A 232 15.76 -20.91 -1.83
CA ARG A 232 16.97 -20.60 -1.08
C ARG A 232 18.21 -20.95 -1.90
N ALA A 233 18.29 -22.16 -2.44
CA ALA A 233 19.43 -22.61 -3.25
C ALA A 233 19.63 -21.74 -4.50
N LEU A 234 18.53 -21.36 -5.19
CA LEU A 234 18.59 -20.44 -6.32
C LEU A 234 19.06 -19.04 -5.89
N ALA A 235 18.63 -18.55 -4.73
CA ALA A 235 19.07 -17.26 -4.22
C ALA A 235 20.54 -17.27 -3.84
N GLU A 236 21.05 -18.34 -3.23
CA GLU A 236 22.49 -18.53 -2.98
C GLU A 236 23.30 -18.54 -4.27
N LYS A 237 22.80 -19.20 -5.32
CA LYS A 237 23.45 -19.27 -6.64
C LYS A 237 23.50 -17.91 -7.37
N THR A 238 22.49 -17.08 -7.19
CA THR A 238 22.33 -15.78 -7.89
C THR A 238 22.76 -14.60 -7.00
N TYR A 239 21.93 -14.20 -6.06
CA TYR A 239 22.17 -13.07 -5.16
C TYR A 239 23.30 -13.32 -4.15
N GLY A 240 23.49 -14.58 -3.70
CA GLY A 240 24.51 -14.92 -2.71
C GLY A 240 25.94 -14.61 -3.12
N LYS A 241 26.19 -14.42 -4.43
CA LYS A 241 27.51 -14.02 -4.97
C LYS A 241 27.77 -12.51 -4.88
N ILE A 242 26.74 -11.72 -4.60
CA ILE A 242 26.84 -10.27 -4.50
C ILE A 242 27.33 -9.93 -3.08
N PRO A 243 28.40 -9.14 -2.94
CA PRO A 243 28.87 -8.73 -1.61
C PRO A 243 27.85 -7.83 -0.92
N SER A 244 27.80 -7.89 0.41
CA SER A 244 27.10 -6.89 1.20
C SER A 244 27.73 -5.52 1.03
N ASN A 245 26.94 -4.47 1.14
CA ASN A 245 27.44 -3.10 1.15
C ASN A 245 27.56 -2.63 2.61
N ALA A 246 28.80 -2.40 3.07
CA ALA A 246 29.07 -1.89 4.41
C ALA A 246 28.57 -0.44 4.63
N ASP A 247 28.39 0.31 3.53
CA ASP A 247 27.94 1.71 3.55
C ASP A 247 26.42 1.85 3.55
N VAL A 248 25.68 0.74 3.56
CA VAL A 248 24.23 0.79 3.79
C VAL A 248 23.99 1.38 5.18
N MET A 249 23.61 2.61 5.18
CA MET A 249 23.46 3.40 6.41
C MET A 249 22.10 3.17 7.06
N ALA A 250 22.06 3.39 8.38
CA ALA A 250 20.79 3.67 9.04
C ALA A 250 20.04 4.77 8.26
N ARG A 251 18.73 4.69 8.23
CA ARG A 251 17.85 5.63 7.52
C ARG A 251 17.36 6.70 8.53
N PRO A 252 18.20 7.68 8.92
CA PRO A 252 17.79 8.74 9.85
C PRO A 252 16.76 9.61 9.15
N ARG A 253 15.64 9.87 9.83
CA ARG A 253 14.60 10.77 9.33
C ARG A 253 14.28 11.84 10.35
N GLN A 254 13.96 13.00 9.84
CA GLN A 254 13.43 14.07 10.65
C GLN A 254 12.08 13.62 11.22
N GLN A 255 11.87 13.88 12.51
CA GLN A 255 10.60 13.57 13.14
C GLN A 255 9.61 14.71 12.92
N GLU A 256 8.35 14.35 12.75
CA GLU A 256 7.27 15.32 12.65
C GLU A 256 6.98 15.92 14.03
N PRO A 257 7.01 17.24 14.19
CA PRO A 257 6.64 17.88 15.45
C PRO A 257 5.14 17.77 15.70
N ALA A 258 4.74 17.86 16.97
CA ALA A 258 3.34 17.82 17.33
C ALA A 258 2.56 18.99 16.73
N HIS A 259 1.48 18.70 16.04
CA HIS A 259 0.58 19.70 15.47
C HIS A 259 -0.26 20.38 16.57
N ARG A 260 -0.39 21.70 16.50
CA ARG A 260 -1.09 22.51 17.51
C ARG A 260 -2.27 23.28 16.96
N ALA A 261 -2.42 23.37 15.65
CA ALA A 261 -3.50 24.07 14.97
C ALA A 261 -3.88 23.39 13.66
N PRO A 262 -5.17 23.39 13.28
CA PRO A 262 -5.60 22.91 11.98
C PRO A 262 -5.04 23.82 10.87
N ARG A 263 -4.84 23.24 9.70
CA ARG A 263 -4.39 23.95 8.49
C ARG A 263 -5.41 23.78 7.38
N ARG A 264 -5.41 24.74 6.44
CA ARG A 264 -6.32 24.72 5.32
C ARG A 264 -5.61 25.03 4.01
N VAL A 265 -6.02 24.34 2.93
CA VAL A 265 -5.54 24.53 1.56
C VAL A 265 -6.78 24.65 0.66
N ASP A 266 -7.01 25.83 0.10
CA ASP A 266 -8.14 26.08 -0.79
C ASP A 266 -7.60 26.31 -2.21
N LEU A 267 -7.90 25.38 -3.13
CA LEU A 267 -7.50 25.44 -4.53
C LEU A 267 -8.73 25.78 -5.40
N LYS A 268 -8.56 26.79 -6.28
CA LYS A 268 -9.50 27.12 -7.35
C LYS A 268 -8.85 26.85 -8.67
N ASP A 269 -9.45 25.96 -9.47
CA ASP A 269 -8.88 25.61 -10.78
C ASP A 269 -10.00 25.47 -11.81
N PRO A 270 -9.90 26.15 -12.97
CA PRO A 270 -10.92 26.08 -14.01
C PRO A 270 -11.03 24.71 -14.68
N ARG A 271 -10.02 23.87 -14.54
CA ARG A 271 -10.00 22.48 -15.05
C ARG A 271 -10.69 21.50 -14.12
N ALA A 272 -11.02 21.90 -12.89
CA ALA A 272 -11.73 21.04 -11.95
C ALA A 272 -13.17 20.76 -12.43
N GLY A 273 -13.51 19.48 -12.61
CA GLY A 273 -14.82 19.08 -13.07
C GLY A 273 -15.91 19.20 -12.00
N LYS A 274 -15.59 18.90 -10.75
CA LYS A 274 -16.48 18.94 -9.59
C LYS A 274 -15.76 19.47 -8.36
N PRO A 275 -16.50 20.13 -7.44
CA PRO A 275 -15.92 20.48 -6.16
C PRO A 275 -15.60 19.23 -5.35
N SER A 276 -14.53 19.27 -4.59
CA SER A 276 -14.17 18.19 -3.64
C SER A 276 -13.63 18.75 -2.33
N TRP A 277 -13.91 18.03 -1.27
CA TRP A 277 -13.45 18.30 0.07
C TRP A 277 -12.62 17.14 0.58
N HIS A 278 -11.49 17.43 1.20
CA HIS A 278 -10.56 16.46 1.75
C HIS A 278 -10.15 16.87 3.15
N ARG A 279 -9.89 15.91 4.03
CA ARG A 279 -9.23 16.16 5.33
C ARG A 279 -8.29 15.02 5.66
N SER A 280 -7.05 15.37 5.97
CA SER A 280 -6.03 14.41 6.37
C SER A 280 -5.57 14.67 7.79
N TYR A 281 -5.33 13.60 8.56
CA TYR A 281 -4.77 13.62 9.90
C TYR A 281 -3.48 12.81 9.94
N ILE A 282 -2.49 13.24 10.71
CA ILE A 282 -1.38 12.36 11.07
C ILE A 282 -1.88 11.37 12.11
N ALA A 283 -1.54 10.10 11.90
CA ALA A 283 -1.83 9.00 12.81
C ALA A 283 -0.57 8.16 13.02
N PRO A 284 -0.47 7.33 14.05
CA PRO A 284 0.63 6.38 14.14
C PRO A 284 0.55 5.36 13.00
N SER A 285 1.68 4.75 12.64
CA SER A 285 1.73 3.56 11.81
C SER A 285 1.80 2.31 12.69
N TYR A 286 1.80 1.12 12.08
CA TYR A 286 2.08 -0.14 12.78
C TYR A 286 3.47 -0.16 13.45
N MET A 287 4.41 0.68 12.99
CA MET A 287 5.75 0.79 13.57
C MET A 287 5.84 1.78 14.73
N THR A 288 4.95 2.77 14.79
CA THR A 288 4.99 3.85 15.78
C THR A 288 3.84 3.83 16.78
N ALA A 289 2.83 2.99 16.52
CA ALA A 289 1.68 2.78 17.38
C ALA A 289 2.03 1.99 18.64
N LYS A 290 1.25 2.18 19.69
CA LYS A 290 1.21 1.23 20.79
C LYS A 290 0.56 -0.08 20.34
N PRO A 291 0.86 -1.23 20.98
CA PRO A 291 0.21 -2.50 20.64
C PRO A 291 -1.33 -2.39 20.60
N GLY A 292 -1.94 -2.82 19.50
CA GLY A 292 -3.39 -2.76 19.28
C GLY A 292 -3.94 -1.44 18.76
N GLU A 293 -3.17 -0.35 18.81
CA GLU A 293 -3.64 0.99 18.41
C GLU A 293 -3.85 1.10 16.88
N SER A 294 -2.98 0.52 16.06
CA SER A 294 -3.15 0.51 14.60
C SER A 294 -4.30 -0.38 14.16
N GLU A 295 -4.48 -1.54 14.79
CA GLU A 295 -5.63 -2.41 14.56
C GLU A 295 -6.96 -1.72 14.94
N ALA A 296 -6.96 -0.94 16.01
CA ALA A 296 -8.12 -0.14 16.39
C ALA A 296 -8.41 0.96 15.35
N LEU A 297 -7.37 1.59 14.78
CA LEU A 297 -7.53 2.60 13.72
C LEU A 297 -8.05 1.98 12.42
N ASP A 298 -7.58 0.81 12.01
CA ASP A 298 -8.10 0.07 10.87
C ASP A 298 -9.61 -0.16 11.01
N LEU A 299 -10.02 -0.76 12.14
CA LEU A 299 -11.43 -1.03 12.42
C LEU A 299 -12.25 0.24 12.57
N LEU A 300 -11.70 1.28 13.21
CA LEU A 300 -12.35 2.58 13.34
C LEU A 300 -12.68 3.16 11.98
N MET A 301 -11.73 3.20 11.07
CA MET A 301 -11.96 3.76 9.75
C MET A 301 -12.93 2.93 8.91
N LYS A 302 -13.00 1.61 9.12
CA LYS A 302 -14.03 0.75 8.51
C LYS A 302 -15.44 1.16 8.94
N VAL A 303 -15.63 1.54 10.21
CA VAL A 303 -16.92 2.01 10.72
C VAL A 303 -17.19 3.46 10.34
N VAL A 304 -16.17 4.32 10.43
CA VAL A 304 -16.33 5.77 10.25
C VAL A 304 -16.54 6.14 8.79
N ALA A 305 -15.69 5.61 7.87
CA ALA A 305 -15.57 6.19 6.54
C ALA A 305 -15.44 5.18 5.38
N THR A 306 -15.17 3.88 5.63
CA THR A 306 -14.94 2.96 4.53
C THR A 306 -16.22 2.26 4.07
N GLY A 307 -16.59 2.50 2.81
CA GLY A 307 -17.75 1.85 2.16
C GLY A 307 -19.11 2.45 2.53
N SER A 308 -20.16 1.94 1.88
CA SER A 308 -21.52 2.49 1.96
C SER A 308 -22.23 2.29 3.32
N THR A 309 -21.71 1.40 4.17
CA THR A 309 -22.26 1.15 5.51
C THR A 309 -21.59 2.01 6.59
N SER A 310 -20.59 2.81 6.24
CA SER A 310 -19.89 3.70 7.17
C SER A 310 -20.78 4.86 7.63
N ARG A 311 -20.48 5.38 8.82
CA ARG A 311 -21.30 6.47 9.41
C ARG A 311 -21.27 7.75 8.56
N ILE A 312 -20.09 8.14 8.03
CA ILE A 312 -19.96 9.31 7.16
C ILE A 312 -20.79 9.10 5.88
N TYR A 313 -20.64 7.97 5.18
CA TYR A 313 -21.41 7.73 3.97
C TYR A 313 -22.91 7.76 4.23
N ARG A 314 -23.37 7.04 5.25
CA ARG A 314 -24.80 7.02 5.61
C ARG A 314 -25.33 8.40 5.91
N LYS A 315 -24.62 9.19 6.73
CA LYS A 315 -25.05 10.53 7.13
C LYS A 315 -25.05 11.50 5.94
N VAL A 316 -23.91 11.70 5.30
CA VAL A 316 -23.76 12.76 4.30
C VAL A 316 -24.26 12.38 2.91
N VAL A 317 -24.29 11.09 2.53
CA VAL A 317 -24.71 10.66 1.20
C VAL A 317 -26.13 10.12 1.22
N ALA A 318 -26.44 9.16 2.12
CA ALA A 318 -27.72 8.46 2.07
C ALA A 318 -28.87 9.24 2.76
N GLU A 319 -28.62 9.80 3.95
CA GLU A 319 -29.63 10.46 4.78
C GLU A 319 -29.80 11.95 4.39
N ASP A 320 -28.73 12.73 4.59
CA ASP A 320 -28.80 14.20 4.39
C ASP A 320 -28.67 14.63 2.92
N LYS A 321 -28.15 13.72 2.05
CA LYS A 321 -27.94 13.98 0.60
C LYS A 321 -27.04 15.20 0.32
N LEU A 322 -26.09 15.48 1.23
CA LEU A 322 -25.18 16.61 1.11
C LEU A 322 -24.03 16.31 0.14
N ALA A 323 -23.72 15.03 -0.09
CA ALA A 323 -22.64 14.62 -0.97
C ALA A 323 -23.10 13.54 -1.94
N SER A 324 -22.52 13.53 -3.15
CA SER A 324 -22.68 12.44 -4.12
C SER A 324 -21.79 11.23 -3.79
N SER A 325 -20.67 11.46 -3.11
CA SER A 325 -19.81 10.43 -2.53
C SER A 325 -19.07 10.98 -1.32
N ALA A 326 -18.78 10.11 -0.35
CA ALA A 326 -17.96 10.42 0.81
C ALA A 326 -17.31 9.14 1.34
N GLY A 327 -16.13 9.27 1.92
CA GLY A 327 -15.43 8.11 2.46
C GLY A 327 -14.11 8.48 3.11
N GLY A 328 -13.30 7.46 3.39
CA GLY A 328 -11.98 7.64 3.95
C GLY A 328 -11.31 6.33 4.30
N TRP A 329 -10.04 6.41 4.67
CA TRP A 329 -9.21 5.26 4.99
C TRP A 329 -8.11 5.63 6.00
N TYR A 330 -7.51 4.61 6.58
CA TYR A 330 -6.28 4.71 7.36
C TYR A 330 -5.14 4.03 6.60
N SER A 331 -3.97 4.68 6.55
CA SER A 331 -2.75 4.17 5.96
C SER A 331 -1.72 3.96 7.08
N GLY A 332 -1.73 2.78 7.68
CA GLY A 332 -0.84 2.44 8.80
C GLY A 332 0.43 1.67 8.38
N ALA A 333 0.53 1.21 7.14
CA ALA A 333 1.66 0.45 6.64
C ALA A 333 2.81 1.38 6.20
N ALA A 334 3.40 2.09 7.15
CA ALA A 334 4.50 3.03 6.96
C ALA A 334 5.57 2.80 8.03
N ARG A 335 6.81 3.19 7.74
CA ARG A 335 7.92 3.11 8.70
C ARG A 335 7.79 4.12 9.83
N ASP A 336 7.38 5.35 9.49
CA ASP A 336 7.20 6.43 10.44
C ASP A 336 5.70 6.66 10.70
N SER A 337 5.18 7.87 10.61
CA SER A 337 3.76 8.12 10.85
C SER A 337 2.86 7.55 9.75
N GLY A 338 1.69 7.07 10.12
CA GLY A 338 0.57 6.79 9.25
C GLY A 338 -0.29 8.04 8.99
N LYS A 339 -1.35 7.87 8.21
CA LYS A 339 -2.29 8.94 7.83
C LYS A 339 -3.73 8.43 7.84
N ILE A 340 -4.66 9.22 8.37
CA ILE A 340 -6.08 9.09 8.13
C ILE A 340 -6.47 10.11 7.07
N ALA A 341 -7.24 9.69 6.06
CA ALA A 341 -7.76 10.56 5.03
C ALA A 341 -9.28 10.42 4.92
N LEU A 342 -9.97 11.55 4.82
CA LEU A 342 -11.39 11.66 4.56
C LEU A 342 -11.61 12.47 3.29
N TYR A 343 -12.67 12.15 2.54
CA TYR A 343 -13.08 12.91 1.36
C TYR A 343 -14.59 12.99 1.24
N ALA A 344 -15.05 14.02 0.56
CA ALA A 344 -16.44 14.14 0.11
C ALA A 344 -16.52 14.95 -1.19
N VAL A 345 -17.45 14.58 -2.04
CA VAL A 345 -17.83 15.33 -3.25
C VAL A 345 -19.20 15.94 -2.99
N PRO A 346 -19.32 17.27 -2.76
CA PRO A 346 -20.59 17.92 -2.51
C PRO A 346 -21.63 17.63 -3.58
N ALA A 347 -22.90 17.52 -3.18
CA ALA A 347 -24.02 17.53 -4.12
C ALA A 347 -24.24 18.95 -4.67
N ASP A 348 -25.05 19.08 -5.72
CA ASP A 348 -25.36 20.38 -6.32
C ASP A 348 -25.91 21.35 -5.28
N ASN A 349 -25.41 22.58 -5.30
CA ASN A 349 -25.78 23.67 -4.38
C ASN A 349 -25.43 23.44 -2.89
N VAL A 350 -24.64 22.42 -2.56
CA VAL A 350 -24.13 22.18 -1.21
C VAL A 350 -22.77 22.85 -1.03
N THR A 351 -22.62 23.58 0.07
CA THR A 351 -21.37 24.27 0.42
C THR A 351 -20.41 23.36 1.18
N PHE A 352 -19.11 23.66 1.12
CA PHE A 352 -18.11 22.96 1.95
C PHE A 352 -18.40 23.12 3.45
N VAL A 353 -18.96 24.25 3.88
CA VAL A 353 -19.35 24.48 5.29
C VAL A 353 -20.39 23.45 5.77
N GLN A 354 -21.36 23.14 4.93
CA GLN A 354 -22.37 22.11 5.24
C GLN A 354 -21.75 20.71 5.31
N ILE A 355 -20.85 20.38 4.37
CA ILE A 355 -20.09 19.10 4.37
C ILE A 355 -19.25 18.98 5.64
N GLU A 356 -18.48 20.02 5.97
CA GLU A 356 -17.62 20.03 7.17
C GLU A 356 -18.46 19.86 8.44
N ALA A 357 -19.54 20.62 8.58
CA ALA A 357 -20.40 20.53 9.76
C ALA A 357 -21.02 19.13 9.94
N ALA A 358 -21.46 18.49 8.84
CA ALA A 358 -22.04 17.16 8.90
C ALA A 358 -20.99 16.08 9.25
N ILE A 359 -19.78 16.14 8.64
CA ILE A 359 -18.70 15.21 8.95
C ILE A 359 -18.21 15.42 10.38
N ASP A 360 -18.00 16.68 10.79
CA ASP A 360 -17.52 17.01 12.14
C ASP A 360 -18.53 16.56 13.23
N ALA A 361 -19.83 16.63 12.95
CA ALA A 361 -20.85 16.08 13.85
C ALA A 361 -20.72 14.55 14.02
N VAL A 362 -20.50 13.81 12.92
CA VAL A 362 -20.25 12.35 12.97
C VAL A 362 -18.98 12.04 13.77
N LEU A 363 -17.88 12.75 13.51
CA LEU A 363 -16.62 12.54 14.23
C LEU A 363 -16.74 12.91 15.72
N ALA A 364 -17.47 13.98 16.05
CA ALA A 364 -17.73 14.39 17.43
C ALA A 364 -18.54 13.33 18.19
N ASP A 365 -19.59 12.78 17.56
CA ASP A 365 -20.38 11.71 18.16
C ASP A 365 -19.53 10.47 18.45
N ILE A 366 -18.69 10.02 17.49
CA ILE A 366 -17.81 8.88 17.67
C ILE A 366 -16.78 9.12 18.79
N ARG A 367 -16.21 10.31 18.87
CA ARG A 367 -15.28 10.67 19.96
C ARG A 367 -15.94 10.69 21.33
N ALA A 368 -17.18 11.15 21.43
CA ALA A 368 -17.92 11.24 22.68
C ALA A 368 -18.51 9.89 23.11
N ASN A 369 -19.23 9.23 22.21
CA ASN A 369 -20.07 8.07 22.48
C ASN A 369 -19.42 6.74 22.04
N GLY A 370 -18.41 6.78 21.15
CA GLY A 370 -17.79 5.58 20.57
C GLY A 370 -18.66 4.97 19.47
N ILE A 371 -18.49 3.69 19.26
CA ILE A 371 -19.25 2.87 18.30
C ILE A 371 -20.03 1.78 19.02
N THR A 372 -20.97 1.16 18.33
CA THR A 372 -21.74 0.03 18.88
C THR A 372 -21.01 -1.32 18.71
N GLN A 373 -21.35 -2.31 19.54
CA GLN A 373 -20.82 -3.67 19.42
C GLN A 373 -21.13 -4.28 18.03
N ALA A 374 -22.32 -4.05 17.51
CA ALA A 374 -22.71 -4.54 16.18
C ALA A 374 -21.86 -3.94 15.04
N GLU A 375 -21.44 -2.67 15.16
CA GLU A 375 -20.53 -2.05 14.20
C GLU A 375 -19.10 -2.64 14.29
N LEU A 376 -18.61 -2.84 15.49
CA LEU A 376 -17.30 -3.49 15.72
C LEU A 376 -17.29 -4.92 15.15
N ASP A 377 -18.30 -5.72 15.45
CA ASP A 377 -18.39 -7.11 14.98
C ASP A 377 -18.47 -7.18 13.46
N ARG A 378 -19.23 -6.27 12.82
CA ARG A 378 -19.30 -6.17 11.37
C ARG A 378 -17.96 -5.76 10.75
N ALA A 379 -17.26 -4.79 11.33
CA ALA A 379 -15.97 -4.35 10.86
C ALA A 379 -14.92 -5.46 10.95
N LYS A 380 -14.85 -6.18 12.07
CA LYS A 380 -13.98 -7.36 12.24
C LYS A 380 -14.25 -8.42 11.18
N LYS A 381 -15.52 -8.81 10.99
CA LYS A 381 -15.89 -9.82 9.97
C LYS A 381 -15.47 -9.37 8.57
N ALA A 382 -15.67 -8.10 8.21
CA ALA A 382 -15.29 -7.58 6.91
C ALA A 382 -13.78 -7.62 6.69
N TYR A 383 -12.98 -7.16 7.66
CA TYR A 383 -11.52 -7.18 7.55
C TYR A 383 -10.94 -8.59 7.51
N LEU A 384 -11.44 -9.50 8.33
CA LEU A 384 -10.99 -10.90 8.32
C LEU A 384 -11.34 -11.59 6.99
N ALA A 385 -12.51 -11.30 6.42
CA ALA A 385 -12.87 -11.81 5.11
C ALA A 385 -11.95 -11.24 4.00
N GLU A 386 -11.71 -9.93 4.00
CA GLU A 386 -10.77 -9.28 3.07
C GLU A 386 -9.36 -9.88 3.19
N TYR A 387 -8.87 -10.10 4.41
CA TYR A 387 -7.57 -10.73 4.64
C TYR A 387 -7.45 -12.13 4.01
N VAL A 388 -8.51 -12.93 4.12
CA VAL A 388 -8.56 -14.27 3.50
C VAL A 388 -8.58 -14.16 1.98
N TYR A 389 -9.46 -13.32 1.41
CA TYR A 389 -9.52 -13.12 -0.05
C TYR A 389 -8.21 -12.61 -0.64
N ASP A 390 -7.55 -11.66 0.01
CA ASP A 390 -6.25 -11.16 -0.43
C ASP A 390 -5.18 -12.25 -0.38
N SER A 391 -5.30 -13.21 0.55
CA SER A 391 -4.37 -14.33 0.66
C SER A 391 -4.51 -15.34 -0.50
N ASP A 392 -5.61 -15.31 -1.24
CA ASP A 392 -5.80 -16.12 -2.43
C ASP A 392 -5.05 -15.60 -3.67
N ASN A 393 -4.50 -14.39 -3.61
CA ASN A 393 -3.73 -13.81 -4.70
C ASN A 393 -2.24 -13.79 -4.38
N GLN A 394 -1.42 -14.49 -5.18
CA GLN A 394 0.03 -14.60 -4.99
C GLN A 394 0.73 -13.23 -4.97
N ALA A 395 0.34 -12.31 -5.86
CA ALA A 395 0.92 -10.97 -5.92
C ALA A 395 0.53 -10.13 -4.69
N SER A 396 -0.71 -10.26 -4.20
CA SER A 396 -1.17 -9.61 -2.96
C SER A 396 -0.40 -10.13 -1.75
N LEU A 397 -0.17 -11.45 -1.66
CA LEU A 397 0.65 -12.06 -0.63
C LEU A 397 2.09 -11.53 -0.67
N ALA A 398 2.72 -11.56 -1.85
CA ALA A 398 4.08 -11.06 -2.02
C ALA A 398 4.20 -9.58 -1.60
N ARG A 399 3.22 -8.75 -1.97
CA ARG A 399 3.16 -7.34 -1.55
C ARG A 399 2.95 -7.18 -0.05
N ARG A 400 2.08 -7.98 0.57
CA ARG A 400 1.81 -7.92 2.02
C ARG A 400 3.08 -8.18 2.82
N TYR A 401 3.81 -9.26 2.51
CA TYR A 401 5.07 -9.56 3.19
C TYR A 401 6.15 -8.53 2.86
N GLY A 402 6.38 -8.27 1.58
CA GLY A 402 7.44 -7.37 1.15
C GLY A 402 7.30 -5.97 1.71
N TRP A 403 6.11 -5.38 1.61
CA TRP A 403 5.85 -4.05 2.16
C TRP A 403 6.04 -4.01 3.67
N SER A 404 5.38 -4.95 4.40
CA SER A 404 5.43 -4.99 5.85
C SER A 404 6.86 -5.14 6.39
N LEU A 405 7.63 -6.05 5.82
CA LEU A 405 9.02 -6.30 6.23
C LEU A 405 9.95 -5.13 5.88
N THR A 406 9.70 -4.47 4.74
CA THR A 406 10.51 -3.32 4.31
C THR A 406 10.34 -2.12 5.24
N VAL A 407 9.14 -1.90 5.77
CA VAL A 407 8.90 -0.83 6.77
C VAL A 407 9.34 -1.22 8.18
N GLY A 408 9.67 -2.50 8.44
CA GLY A 408 10.26 -2.94 9.72
C GLY A 408 9.42 -3.90 10.54
N ARG A 409 8.26 -4.36 10.03
CA ARG A 409 7.46 -5.41 10.69
C ARG A 409 8.14 -6.78 10.54
N THR A 410 7.73 -7.75 11.32
CA THR A 410 8.19 -9.14 11.26
C THR A 410 7.18 -10.02 10.53
N VAL A 411 7.60 -11.24 10.16
CA VAL A 411 6.68 -12.28 9.64
C VAL A 411 5.59 -12.57 10.66
N GLU A 412 5.96 -12.67 11.93
CA GLU A 412 5.02 -12.90 13.03
C GLU A 412 3.97 -11.79 13.14
N ASP A 413 4.37 -10.52 13.00
CA ASP A 413 3.46 -9.39 12.97
C ASP A 413 2.42 -9.47 11.85
N ILE A 414 2.79 -10.05 10.72
CA ILE A 414 1.90 -10.21 9.57
C ILE A 414 0.93 -11.36 9.81
N GLU A 415 1.44 -12.51 10.26
CA GLU A 415 0.66 -13.72 10.44
C GLU A 415 -0.30 -13.64 11.65
N GLN A 416 0.07 -12.94 12.74
CA GLN A 416 -0.77 -12.73 13.91
C GLN A 416 -1.75 -11.55 13.78
N TRP A 417 -1.73 -10.81 12.66
CA TRP A 417 -2.61 -9.65 12.48
C TRP A 417 -4.10 -9.99 12.64
N PRO A 418 -4.62 -11.12 12.10
CA PRO A 418 -6.03 -11.50 12.31
C PRO A 418 -6.40 -11.66 13.77
N ASP A 419 -5.50 -12.26 14.57
CA ASP A 419 -5.72 -12.45 16.00
C ASP A 419 -5.72 -11.14 16.77
N ARG A 420 -4.88 -10.18 16.35
CA ARG A 420 -4.87 -8.84 16.95
C ARG A 420 -6.13 -8.05 16.59
N ILE A 421 -6.60 -8.10 15.36
CA ILE A 421 -7.90 -7.52 14.94
C ILE A 421 -9.05 -8.12 15.78
N ALA A 422 -9.04 -9.43 16.01
CA ALA A 422 -10.08 -10.09 16.79
C ALA A 422 -10.15 -9.60 18.25
N LYS A 423 -9.01 -9.19 18.82
CA LYS A 423 -8.89 -8.74 20.22
C LYS A 423 -9.28 -7.28 20.46
N VAL A 424 -9.40 -6.45 19.43
CA VAL A 424 -9.75 -5.01 19.57
C VAL A 424 -11.11 -4.87 20.28
N THR A 425 -11.19 -3.95 21.24
CA THR A 425 -12.37 -3.67 22.05
C THR A 425 -13.05 -2.34 21.67
N LEU A 426 -14.23 -2.08 22.20
CA LEU A 426 -14.92 -0.79 22.05
C LEU A 426 -14.13 0.34 22.72
N GLU A 427 -13.46 0.07 23.83
CA GLU A 427 -12.59 1.03 24.52
C GLU A 427 -11.40 1.43 23.64
N ASP A 428 -10.75 0.47 22.99
CA ASP A 428 -9.64 0.74 22.08
C ASP A 428 -10.08 1.64 20.94
N MET A 429 -11.24 1.36 20.35
CA MET A 429 -11.83 2.16 19.27
C MET A 429 -12.14 3.59 19.72
N LYS A 430 -12.73 3.75 20.89
CA LYS A 430 -13.06 5.05 21.47
C LYS A 430 -11.79 5.84 21.80
N ALA A 431 -10.79 5.19 22.39
CA ALA A 431 -9.49 5.81 22.69
C ALA A 431 -8.78 6.26 21.41
N ALA A 432 -8.77 5.43 20.36
CA ALA A 432 -8.20 5.75 19.07
C ALA A 432 -8.91 6.96 18.42
N ALA A 433 -10.25 6.99 18.46
CA ALA A 433 -11.03 8.12 17.93
C ALA A 433 -10.73 9.43 18.69
N ALA A 434 -10.73 9.39 20.03
CA ALA A 434 -10.47 10.55 20.87
C ALA A 434 -9.08 11.16 20.62
N LYS A 435 -8.08 10.30 20.40
CA LYS A 435 -6.67 10.69 20.23
C LYS A 435 -6.36 11.16 18.81
N HIS A 436 -6.85 10.46 17.78
CA HIS A 436 -6.38 10.62 16.40
C HIS A 436 -7.33 11.38 15.47
N LEU A 437 -8.57 11.59 15.86
CA LEU A 437 -9.53 12.44 15.12
C LEU A 437 -9.61 13.86 15.71
N ASP A 438 -8.47 14.38 16.18
CA ASP A 438 -8.38 15.77 16.68
C ASP A 438 -8.12 16.72 15.51
N ILE A 439 -9.03 17.66 15.31
CA ILE A 439 -8.95 18.66 14.23
C ILE A 439 -7.62 19.44 14.21
N ARG A 440 -6.99 19.66 15.38
CA ARG A 440 -5.70 20.33 15.49
C ARG A 440 -4.56 19.62 14.77
N SER A 441 -4.68 18.31 14.58
CA SER A 441 -3.70 17.47 13.85
C SER A 441 -4.07 17.26 12.39
N SER A 442 -4.94 18.12 11.83
CA SER A 442 -5.45 17.93 10.47
C SER A 442 -5.08 19.05 9.50
N VAL A 443 -5.13 18.70 8.23
CA VAL A 443 -5.20 19.62 7.10
C VAL A 443 -6.50 19.37 6.35
N THR A 444 -7.28 20.42 6.15
CA THR A 444 -8.48 20.38 5.31
C THR A 444 -8.17 21.03 3.97
N GLY A 445 -8.49 20.35 2.87
CA GLY A 445 -8.34 20.85 1.52
C GLY A 445 -9.65 20.97 0.79
N THR A 446 -9.82 21.99 -0.03
CA THR A 446 -10.98 22.14 -0.92
C THR A 446 -10.54 22.43 -2.35
N LEU A 447 -11.17 21.77 -3.31
CA LEU A 447 -11.06 22.08 -4.73
C LEU A 447 -12.36 22.69 -5.22
N THR A 448 -12.29 23.89 -5.79
CA THR A 448 -13.45 24.58 -6.35
C THR A 448 -13.26 24.76 -7.85
N PRO A 449 -14.23 24.33 -8.71
CA PRO A 449 -14.26 24.73 -10.10
C PRO A 449 -14.31 26.25 -10.21
N ALA A 450 -13.38 26.83 -10.95
CA ALA A 450 -13.37 28.28 -11.21
C ALA A 450 -13.80 28.54 -12.66
N LYS A 451 -14.46 29.67 -12.92
CA LYS A 451 -14.59 30.10 -14.30
C LYS A 451 -13.21 30.51 -14.80
N PRO A 452 -12.85 30.22 -16.07
CA PRO A 452 -11.62 30.75 -16.65
C PRO A 452 -11.56 32.28 -16.47
N ASP A 453 -10.43 32.79 -15.99
CA ASP A 453 -10.22 34.23 -15.89
C ASP A 453 -10.39 34.85 -17.27
N GLY A 454 -11.36 35.73 -17.44
CA GLY A 454 -11.68 36.41 -18.71
C GLY A 454 -12.95 35.94 -19.44
N ALA A 455 -13.72 35.00 -18.94
CA ALA A 455 -15.02 34.74 -19.51
C ALA A 455 -15.99 35.89 -19.17
N ALA A 456 -16.25 36.77 -20.16
CA ALA A 456 -17.30 37.78 -20.04
C ALA A 456 -18.65 37.14 -19.66
N PRO A 457 -19.47 37.78 -18.82
CA PRO A 457 -20.78 37.23 -18.51
C PRO A 457 -21.58 37.07 -19.82
N PRO A 458 -22.36 35.99 -19.97
CA PRO A 458 -23.18 35.82 -21.17
C PRO A 458 -24.04 37.08 -21.38
N SER A 459 -23.91 37.72 -22.54
CA SER A 459 -24.74 38.82 -22.91
C SER A 459 -26.23 38.41 -22.79
N ALA A 460 -27.01 39.23 -22.09
CA ALA A 460 -28.41 39.01 -21.95
C ALA A 460 -29.06 38.83 -23.33
N PRO A 461 -30.02 37.89 -23.51
CA PRO A 461 -30.69 37.73 -24.79
C PRO A 461 -31.40 39.02 -25.15
N ASN A 462 -31.07 39.60 -26.31
CA ASN A 462 -31.81 40.73 -26.92
C ASN A 462 -33.27 40.30 -27.04
N ARG A 463 -34.11 40.89 -26.23
CA ARG A 463 -35.58 40.84 -26.46
C ARG A 463 -35.88 41.83 -27.61
N THR A 464 -36.13 41.31 -28.76
CA THR A 464 -36.88 41.95 -29.82
C THR A 464 -38.25 41.32 -29.94
#